data_30ddf6b8a8a75a474619bdb2fbddd568
#
_entry.id   30ddf6b8a8a75a474619bdb2fbddd568
#
_cell.length_a   1.000
_cell.length_b   1.000
_cell.length_c   1.000
_cell.angle_alpha   90.00
_cell.angle_beta   90.00
_cell.angle_gamma   90.00
#
_symmetry.space_group_name_H-M   'P 1'
#
loop_
_entity.id
_entity.type
_entity.pdbx_description
1 polymer ?
#
loop_
_entity_poly.entity_id
_entity_poly.type
_entity_poly.pdbx_seq_one_letter_code
_entity_poly.pdbx_strand_id
1 'polypeptide(L)'
;PVSETKLNWQAQKEAQAKQRKKENDLRKCEEAISSLEGKLSEIDAAMTLPEIATDVAKLQELTKNQEEINTQLALLYDQWETLAE
;
A
#
# COMPACT_ATOMS: atom_id res chain seq x y z
N PRO A 1 -19.47 20.53 -38.51
CA PRO A 1 -19.48 19.23 -37.88
C PRO A 1 -18.42 19.14 -36.81
N VAL A 2 -18.79 18.58 -35.68
CA VAL A 2 -17.80 18.26 -34.66
C VAL A 2 -16.84 17.29 -35.31
N SER A 3 -15.62 17.74 -35.53
CA SER A 3 -14.65 16.94 -36.24
C SER A 3 -14.26 15.71 -35.42
N GLU A 4 -14.00 14.61 -36.12
CA GLU A 4 -13.42 13.41 -35.50
C GLU A 4 -12.16 13.75 -34.70
N THR A 5 -11.40 14.76 -35.18
CA THR A 5 -10.20 15.26 -34.49
C THR A 5 -10.50 15.75 -33.07
N LYS A 6 -11.61 16.49 -32.89
CA LYS A 6 -11.99 16.99 -31.55
C LYS A 6 -12.40 15.84 -30.63
N LEU A 7 -13.17 14.87 -31.14
CA LEU A 7 -13.55 13.68 -30.38
C LEU A 7 -12.35 12.84 -30.01
N ASN A 8 -11.41 12.66 -30.93
CA ASN A 8 -10.18 11.93 -30.69
C ASN A 8 -9.31 12.61 -29.64
N TRP A 9 -9.22 13.94 -29.70
CA TRP A 9 -8.47 14.71 -28.71
C TRP A 9 -9.06 14.56 -27.30
N GLN A 10 -10.40 14.64 -27.18
CA GLN A 10 -11.10 14.43 -25.89
C GLN A 10 -10.89 13.01 -25.37
N ALA A 11 -11.00 12.00 -26.25
CA ALA A 11 -10.77 10.61 -25.88
C ALA A 11 -9.34 10.38 -25.38
N GLN A 12 -8.34 10.96 -26.06
CA GLN A 12 -6.95 10.89 -25.64
C GLN A 12 -6.73 11.55 -24.29
N LYS A 13 -7.36 12.71 -24.07
CA LYS A 13 -7.23 13.45 -22.82
C LYS A 13 -7.81 12.67 -21.65
N GLU A 14 -8.98 12.05 -21.85
CA GLU A 14 -9.61 11.20 -20.85
C GLU A 14 -8.77 9.95 -20.56
N ALA A 15 -8.22 9.33 -21.61
CA ALA A 15 -7.35 8.16 -21.45
C ALA A 15 -6.08 8.50 -20.65
N GLN A 16 -5.48 9.66 -20.93
CA GLN A 16 -4.30 10.14 -20.21
C GLN A 16 -4.63 10.43 -18.74
N ALA A 17 -5.80 11.03 -18.47
CA ALA A 17 -6.24 11.32 -17.12
C ALA A 17 -6.45 10.04 -16.31
N LYS A 18 -7.07 9.03 -16.92
CA LYS A 18 -7.27 7.71 -16.29
C LYS A 18 -5.93 7.04 -16.01
N GLN A 19 -4.99 7.13 -16.94
CA GLN A 19 -3.66 6.54 -16.79
C GLN A 19 -2.90 7.20 -15.64
N ARG A 20 -2.92 8.53 -15.56
CA ARG A 20 -2.28 9.28 -14.47
C ARG A 20 -2.89 8.93 -13.12
N LYS A 21 -4.23 8.80 -13.06
CA LYS A 21 -4.91 8.41 -11.82
C LYS A 21 -4.46 7.02 -11.39
N LYS A 22 -4.43 6.07 -12.31
CA LYS A 22 -3.98 4.70 -12.06
C LYS A 22 -2.56 4.67 -11.53
N GLU A 23 -1.65 5.40 -12.17
CA GLU A 23 -0.25 5.50 -11.75
C GLU A 23 -0.11 6.12 -10.36
N ASN A 24 -0.88 7.17 -10.07
CA ASN A 24 -0.88 7.81 -8.76
C ASN A 24 -1.42 6.89 -7.67
N ASP A 25 -2.52 6.19 -7.96
CA ASP A 25 -3.11 5.25 -7.02
C ASP A 25 -2.16 4.08 -6.73
N LEU A 26 -1.50 3.58 -7.77
CA LEU A 26 -0.49 2.52 -7.64
C LEU A 26 0.68 2.97 -6.77
N ARG A 27 1.20 4.17 -7.02
CA ARG A 27 2.30 4.74 -6.23
C ARG A 27 1.91 4.89 -4.76
N LYS A 28 0.72 5.41 -4.48
CA LYS A 28 0.23 5.56 -3.10
C LYS A 28 0.09 4.21 -2.40
N CYS A 29 -0.39 3.21 -3.11
CA CYS A 29 -0.51 1.85 -2.60
C CYS A 29 0.89 1.29 -2.27
N GLU A 30 1.85 1.45 -3.16
CA GLU A 30 3.23 1.00 -2.96
C GLU A 30 3.90 1.72 -1.79
N GLU A 31 3.67 3.02 -1.63
CA GLU A 31 4.17 3.79 -0.50
C GLU A 31 3.58 3.31 0.83
N ALA A 32 2.28 3.00 0.84
CA ALA A 32 1.61 2.46 2.03
C ALA A 32 2.16 1.08 2.40
N ILE A 33 2.36 0.21 1.42
CA ILE A 33 2.97 -1.11 1.63
C ILE A 33 4.37 -0.95 2.23
N SER A 34 5.19 -0.12 1.63
CA SER A 34 6.57 0.13 2.08
C SER A 34 6.61 0.65 3.52
N SER A 35 5.72 1.59 3.86
CA SER A 35 5.61 2.14 5.22
C SER A 35 5.24 1.07 6.25
N LEU A 36 4.26 0.22 5.94
CA LEU A 36 3.83 -0.85 6.83
C LEU A 36 4.88 -1.95 6.96
N GLU A 37 5.54 -2.30 5.88
CA GLU A 37 6.66 -3.26 5.91
C GLU A 37 7.81 -2.75 6.78
N GLY A 38 8.09 -1.44 6.73
CA GLY A 38 9.07 -0.80 7.60
C GLY A 38 8.69 -0.90 9.08
N LYS A 39 7.42 -0.64 9.40
CA LYS A 39 6.92 -0.78 10.76
C LYS A 39 7.00 -2.22 11.25
N LEU A 40 6.66 -3.18 10.40
CA LEU A 40 6.73 -4.60 10.72
C LEU A 40 8.18 -5.00 11.03
N SER A 41 9.12 -4.53 10.24
CA SER A 41 10.55 -4.76 10.47
C SER A 41 11.03 -4.18 11.81
N GLU A 42 10.56 -2.99 12.17
CA GLU A 42 10.87 -2.37 13.47
C GLU A 42 10.30 -3.18 14.62
N ILE A 43 9.07 -3.68 14.50
CA ILE A 43 8.45 -4.53 15.52
C ILE A 43 9.23 -5.84 15.66
N ASP A 44 9.57 -6.48 14.55
CA ASP A 44 10.35 -7.72 14.56
C ASP A 44 11.70 -7.52 15.28
N ALA A 45 12.37 -6.42 15.01
CA ALA A 45 13.63 -6.07 15.66
C ALA A 45 13.43 -5.83 17.17
N ALA A 46 12.38 -5.11 17.55
CA ALA A 46 12.06 -4.82 18.96
C ALA A 46 11.79 -6.11 19.76
N MET A 47 11.15 -7.10 19.16
CA MET A 47 10.83 -8.37 19.82
C MET A 47 12.06 -9.20 20.15
N THR A 48 13.20 -8.92 19.55
CA THR A 48 14.46 -9.61 19.84
C THR A 48 15.24 -8.98 21.00
N LEU A 49 14.85 -7.78 21.44
CA LEU A 49 15.51 -7.11 22.55
C LEU A 49 15.22 -7.86 23.86
N PRO A 50 16.23 -8.12 24.73
CA PRO A 50 16.03 -8.89 25.95
C PRO A 50 14.96 -8.30 26.86
N GLU A 51 14.88 -6.98 27.00
CA GLU A 51 13.89 -6.29 27.83
C GLU A 51 12.45 -6.43 27.32
N ILE A 52 12.30 -6.69 26.04
CA ILE A 52 10.99 -6.95 25.41
C ILE A 52 10.70 -8.46 25.42
N ALA A 53 11.71 -9.26 25.04
CA ALA A 53 11.56 -10.72 24.92
C ALA A 53 11.19 -11.40 26.25
N THR A 54 11.53 -10.78 27.36
CA THR A 54 11.20 -11.28 28.70
C THR A 54 9.92 -10.66 29.31
N ASP A 55 9.28 -9.74 28.59
CA ASP A 55 8.08 -9.05 29.04
C ASP A 55 6.87 -9.55 28.24
N VAL A 56 6.07 -10.42 28.87
CA VAL A 56 4.92 -11.07 28.22
C VAL A 56 3.89 -10.05 27.73
N ALA A 57 3.61 -9.02 28.52
CA ALA A 57 2.62 -8.01 28.15
C ALA A 57 3.06 -7.23 26.91
N LYS A 58 4.34 -6.85 26.85
CA LYS A 58 4.90 -6.14 25.69
C LYS A 58 4.92 -7.02 24.44
N LEU A 59 5.29 -8.29 24.59
CA LEU A 59 5.26 -9.25 23.47
C LEU A 59 3.86 -9.42 22.91
N GLN A 60 2.86 -9.52 23.79
CA GLN A 60 1.47 -9.65 23.37
C GLN A 60 1.01 -8.41 22.59
N GLU A 61 1.35 -7.22 23.07
CA GLU A 61 1.03 -5.96 22.38
C GLU A 61 1.69 -5.90 21.00
N LEU A 62 2.97 -6.23 20.91
CA LEU A 62 3.69 -6.22 19.63
C LEU A 62 3.16 -7.28 18.68
N THR A 63 2.81 -8.46 19.17
CA THR A 63 2.21 -9.52 18.35
C THR A 63 0.87 -9.05 17.77
N LYS A 64 0.05 -8.37 18.58
CA LYS A 64 -1.21 -7.79 18.11
C LYS A 64 -0.98 -6.78 17.02
N ASN A 65 0.01 -5.91 17.19
CA ASN A 65 0.37 -4.91 16.18
C ASN A 65 0.86 -5.57 14.89
N GLN A 66 1.65 -6.65 14.97
CA GLN A 66 2.06 -7.43 13.80
C GLN A 66 0.85 -7.97 13.04
N GLU A 67 -0.12 -8.55 13.75
CA GLU A 67 -1.32 -9.11 13.15
C GLU A 67 -2.14 -8.03 12.43
N GLU A 68 -2.30 -6.86 13.04
CA GLU A 68 -3.00 -5.73 12.44
C GLU A 68 -2.31 -5.25 11.17
N ILE A 69 -0.99 -5.13 11.20
CA ILE A 69 -0.18 -4.72 10.05
C ILE A 69 -0.27 -5.76 8.94
N ASN A 70 -0.16 -7.03 9.26
CA ASN A 70 -0.27 -8.11 8.28
C ASN A 70 -1.64 -8.14 7.61
N THR A 71 -2.71 -7.87 8.35
CA THR A 71 -4.05 -7.75 7.79
C THR A 71 -4.15 -6.57 6.82
N GLN A 72 -3.61 -5.42 7.19
CA GLN A 72 -3.58 -4.24 6.32
C GLN A 72 -2.74 -4.49 5.07
N LEU A 73 -1.59 -5.15 5.22
CA LEU A 73 -0.73 -5.49 4.08
C LEU A 73 -1.44 -6.42 3.11
N ALA A 74 -2.17 -7.42 3.59
CA ALA A 74 -2.92 -8.32 2.72
C ALA A 74 -3.93 -7.57 1.86
N LEU A 75 -4.65 -6.61 2.45
CA LEU A 75 -5.59 -5.76 1.72
C LEU A 75 -4.89 -4.88 0.69
N LEU A 76 -3.73 -4.32 1.06
CA LEU A 76 -2.96 -3.47 0.15
C LEU A 76 -2.35 -4.26 -1.00
N TYR A 77 -1.89 -5.49 -0.77
CA TYR A 77 -1.39 -6.35 -1.84
C TYR A 77 -2.50 -6.70 -2.83
N ASP A 78 -3.69 -7.01 -2.36
CA ASP A 78 -4.85 -7.25 -3.23
C ASP A 78 -5.17 -6.02 -4.06
N GLN A 79 -5.18 -4.85 -3.44
CA GLN A 79 -5.40 -3.58 -4.12
C GLN A 79 -4.31 -3.30 -5.16
N TRP A 80 -3.07 -3.57 -4.80
CA TRP A 80 -1.93 -3.40 -5.69
C TRP A 80 -2.05 -4.28 -6.94
N GLU A 81 -2.44 -5.54 -6.77
CA GLU A 81 -2.64 -6.46 -7.91
C GLU A 81 -3.68 -5.93 -8.87
N THR A 82 -4.78 -5.40 -8.36
CA THR A 82 -5.84 -4.80 -9.19
C THR A 82 -5.32 -3.57 -9.93
N LEU A 83 -4.55 -2.70 -9.25
CA LEU A 83 -4.01 -1.48 -9.85
C LEU A 83 -2.90 -1.76 -10.86
N ALA A 84 -2.16 -2.84 -10.69
CA ALA A 84 -1.04 -3.21 -11.55
C ALA A 84 -1.47 -3.93 -12.84
N GLU A 85 -2.75 -4.27 -12.97
CA GLU A 85 -3.30 -4.92 -14.17
C GLU A 85 -3.29 -4.02 -15.42
#